data_4e2edf4639514159a27b825dfae67982
#
_entry.id   4e2edf4639514159a27b825dfae67982
#
_cell.length_a   1.000
_cell.length_b   1.000
_cell.length_c   1.000
_cell.angle_alpha   90.00
_cell.angle_beta   90.00
_cell.angle_gamma   90.00
#
_symmetry.space_group_name_H-M   'P 1'
#
loop_
_entity.id
_entity.type
_entity.pdbx_description
1 polymer ?
#
loop_
_entity_poly.entity_id
_entity_poly.type
_entity_poly.pdbx_seq_one_letter_code
_entity_poly.pdbx_strand_id
1 'polypeptide(L)' 'MIPLPSSSKSVLKILSKEGAMTHKDIVNKLHCSPRTVRYALRKLKENKLLIEKMNMQDMRQIIYQYRMVPLQETRMADN' A
#
# COMPACT_ATOMS: atom_id res chain seq x y z
N MET A 1 -1.47 -15.54 -10.36
CA MET A 1 -1.34 -14.67 -9.19
C MET A 1 0.12 -14.58 -8.76
N ILE A 2 0.61 -13.38 -8.60
CA ILE A 2 1.99 -13.18 -8.18
C ILE A 2 2.04 -13.15 -6.66
N PRO A 3 2.83 -14.04 -6.04
CA PRO A 3 2.92 -14.04 -4.58
C PRO A 3 3.63 -12.78 -4.09
N LEU A 4 3.09 -12.20 -3.01
CA LEU A 4 3.69 -11.02 -2.41
C LEU A 4 4.64 -11.43 -1.28
N PRO A 5 5.74 -10.69 -1.11
CA PRO A 5 6.61 -10.91 0.05
C PRO A 5 5.85 -10.70 1.35
N SER A 6 6.34 -11.31 2.43
CA SER A 6 5.71 -11.18 3.74
C SER A 6 5.58 -9.72 4.17
N SER A 7 6.60 -8.92 3.91
CA SER A 7 6.57 -7.50 4.26
C SER A 7 5.47 -6.77 3.51
N SER A 8 5.25 -7.11 2.24
CA SER A 8 4.18 -6.48 1.47
C SER A 8 2.82 -6.84 2.02
N LYS A 9 2.63 -8.08 2.44
CA LYS A 9 1.37 -8.50 3.04
C LYS A 9 1.11 -7.77 4.35
N SER A 10 2.16 -7.57 5.15
CA SER A 10 2.04 -6.84 6.40
C SER A 10 1.67 -5.39 6.17
N VAL A 11 2.30 -4.75 5.19
CA VAL A 11 1.98 -3.36 4.85
C VAL A 11 0.54 -3.26 4.34
N LEU A 12 0.14 -4.18 3.47
CA LEU A 12 -1.21 -4.18 2.93
C LEU A 12 -2.24 -4.32 4.05
N LYS A 13 -1.97 -5.22 4.98
CA LYS A 13 -2.86 -5.46 6.09
C LYS A 13 -3.03 -4.20 6.95
N ILE A 14 -1.93 -3.53 7.27
CA ILE A 14 -2.00 -2.36 8.12
C ILE A 14 -2.68 -1.18 7.40
N LEU A 15 -2.45 -1.03 6.12
CA LEU A 15 -3.11 0.01 5.34
C LEU A 15 -4.61 -0.21 5.25
N SER A 16 -5.04 -1.44 5.11
CA SER A 16 -6.46 -1.74 5.05
C SER A 16 -7.13 -1.55 6.40
N LYS A 17 -6.37 -1.74 7.49
CA LYS A 17 -6.90 -1.61 8.83
C LYS A 17 -6.87 -0.17 9.33
N GLU A 18 -5.75 0.51 9.16
CA GLU A 18 -5.54 1.85 9.71
C GLU A 18 -5.89 2.96 8.74
N GLY A 19 -5.97 2.66 7.44
CA GLY A 19 -6.22 3.68 6.44
C GLY A 19 -4.95 4.24 5.86
N ALA A 20 -5.03 5.45 5.33
CA ALA A 20 -3.88 6.07 4.65
C ALA A 20 -2.75 6.38 5.63
N MET A 21 -1.53 6.08 5.23
CA MET A 21 -0.35 6.27 6.07
C MET A 21 0.84 6.73 5.24
N THR A 22 1.75 7.47 5.88
CA THR A 22 3.02 7.83 5.25
C THR A 22 4.01 6.68 5.42
N HIS A 23 5.10 6.75 4.66
CA HIS A 23 6.18 5.75 4.81
C HIS A 23 6.68 5.68 6.24
N LYS A 24 6.88 6.84 6.87
CA LYS A 24 7.36 6.92 8.24
C LYS A 24 6.39 6.25 9.20
N ASP A 25 5.09 6.47 9.00
CA ASP A 25 4.08 5.86 9.85
C ASP A 25 4.12 4.34 9.75
N ILE A 26 4.28 3.83 8.53
CA ILE A 26 4.33 2.38 8.32
C ILE A 26 5.56 1.79 8.98
N VAL A 27 6.71 2.45 8.85
CA VAL A 27 7.94 2.00 9.49
C VAL A 27 7.74 1.89 11.00
N ASN A 28 7.14 2.90 11.60
CA ASN A 28 6.92 2.92 13.04
C ASN A 28 5.93 1.85 13.49
N LYS A 29 4.90 1.65 12.72
CA LYS A 29 3.85 0.68 13.08
C LYS A 29 4.33 -0.76 12.96
N LEU A 30 5.09 -1.06 11.91
CA LEU A 30 5.53 -2.43 11.65
C LEU A 30 6.88 -2.74 12.26
N HIS A 31 7.58 -1.73 12.77
CA HIS A 31 8.94 -1.90 13.33
C HIS A 31 9.88 -2.54 12.32
N CYS A 32 9.68 -2.25 11.05
CA CYS A 32 10.54 -2.73 9.98
C CYS A 32 11.52 -1.63 9.59
N SER A 33 12.61 -2.02 8.92
CA SER A 33 13.55 -1.03 8.43
C SER A 33 12.91 -0.22 7.32
N PRO A 34 13.31 1.05 7.15
CA PRO A 34 12.78 1.87 6.05
C PRO A 34 12.97 1.23 4.69
N ARG A 35 14.07 0.52 4.50
CA ARG A 35 14.34 -0.16 3.24
C ARG A 35 13.31 -1.25 2.98
N THR A 36 13.01 -2.04 4.01
CA THR A 36 12.04 -3.12 3.88
C THR A 36 10.66 -2.58 3.55
N VAL A 37 10.25 -1.51 4.22
CA VAL A 37 8.95 -0.90 3.95
C VAL A 37 8.89 -0.33 2.53
N ARG A 38 9.98 0.32 2.10
CA ARG A 38 10.03 0.89 0.76
C ARG A 38 9.91 -0.21 -0.30
N TYR A 39 10.59 -1.33 -0.08
CA TYR A 39 10.51 -2.46 -0.98
C TYR A 39 9.08 -3.01 -1.04
N ALA A 40 8.46 -3.13 0.14
CA ALA A 40 7.09 -3.64 0.22
C ALA A 40 6.11 -2.72 -0.51
N LEU A 41 6.25 -1.41 -0.33
CA LEU A 41 5.39 -0.44 -1.01
C LEU A 41 5.58 -0.52 -2.52
N ARG A 42 6.81 -0.71 -2.96
CA ARG A 42 7.09 -0.83 -4.38
C ARG A 42 6.39 -2.04 -4.97
N LYS A 43 6.44 -3.17 -4.26
CA LYS A 43 5.80 -4.39 -4.74
C LYS A 43 4.28 -4.23 -4.79
N LEU A 44 3.71 -3.58 -3.80
CA LEU A 44 2.27 -3.32 -3.80
C LEU A 44 1.87 -2.40 -4.95
N LYS A 45 2.70 -1.41 -5.23
CA LYS A 45 2.45 -0.49 -6.33
C LYS A 45 2.51 -1.21 -7.67
N GLU A 46 3.49 -2.10 -7.84
CA GLU A 46 3.63 -2.88 -9.06
C GLU A 46 2.41 -3.77 -9.29
N ASN A 47 1.78 -4.21 -8.24
CA ASN A 47 0.58 -5.04 -8.32
C ASN A 47 -0.70 -4.23 -8.29
N LYS A 48 -0.59 -2.91 -8.38
CA LYS A 48 -1.75 -2.00 -8.43
C LYS A 48 -2.65 -2.10 -7.21
N LEU A 49 -2.05 -2.41 -6.08
CA LEU A 49 -2.77 -2.50 -4.81
C LEU A 49 -2.59 -1.26 -3.95
N LEU A 50 -1.85 -0.29 -4.44
CA LEU A 50 -1.46 0.88 -3.67
C LEU A 50 -1.75 2.15 -4.45
N ILE A 51 -2.31 3.13 -3.74
CA ILE A 51 -2.52 4.47 -4.27
C ILE A 51 -1.58 5.40 -3.55
N GLU A 52 -0.87 6.23 -4.31
CA GLU A 52 0.00 7.26 -3.74
C GLU A 52 -0.67 8.61 -3.87
N LYS A 53 -0.71 9.34 -2.77
CA LYS A 53 -1.28 10.68 -2.75
C LYS A 53 -0.29 11.65 -2.16
N MET A 54 -0.29 12.88 -2.66
CA MET A 54 0.56 13.91 -2.11
C MET A 54 -0.07 14.46 -0.83
N ASN A 55 0.76 14.63 0.20
CA ASN A 55 0.30 15.26 1.43
C ASN A 55 0.20 16.76 1.20
N MET A 56 -1.00 17.29 1.26
CA MET A 56 -1.23 18.71 0.98
C MET A 56 -0.57 19.63 2.00
N GLN A 57 -0.36 19.16 3.21
CA GLN A 57 0.29 19.92 4.26
C GLN A 57 1.81 19.89 4.15
N ASP A 58 2.35 18.80 3.67
CA ASP A 58 3.79 18.64 3.47
C ASP A 58 3.99 17.86 2.18
N MET A 59 4.27 18.57 1.11
CA MET A 59 4.37 17.98 -0.22
C MET A 59 5.56 17.06 -0.39
N ARG A 60 6.47 17.04 0.61
CA ARG A 60 7.61 16.12 0.57
C ARG A 60 7.22 14.74 1.05
N GLN A 61 6.04 14.60 1.65
CA GLN A 61 5.54 13.31 2.13
C GLN A 61 4.51 12.76 1.17
N ILE A 62 4.61 11.46 0.92
CA ILE A 62 3.63 10.76 0.11
C ILE A 62 2.77 9.93 1.05
N ILE A 63 1.47 9.99 0.86
CA ILE A 63 0.52 9.21 1.63
C ILE A 63 0.15 7.98 0.82
N TYR A 64 0.28 6.81 1.43
CA TYR A 64 -0.03 5.54 0.79
C TYR A 64 -1.37 5.02 1.30
N GLN A 65 -2.15 4.50 0.40
CA GLN A 65 -3.48 3.99 0.72
C GLN A 65 -3.70 2.68 -0.01
N TYR A 66 -4.35 1.74 0.66
CA TYR A 66 -4.69 0.47 0.04
C TYR A 66 -5.75 0.70 -1.03
N ARG A 67 -5.48 0.19 -2.22
CA ARG A 67 -6.43 0.25 -3.31
C ARG A 67 -7.20 -1.05 -3.37
N MET A 68 -8.44 -1.02 -2.95
CA MET A 68 -9.29 -2.19 -3.03
C MET A 68 -9.89 -2.28 -4.41
N VAL A 69 -9.74 -3.43 -5.04
CA VAL A 69 -10.33 -3.68 -6.35
C VAL A 69 -11.48 -4.65 -6.13
N PRO A 70 -12.73 -4.19 -6.24
CA PRO A 70 -13.87 -5.07 -6.03
C PRO A 70 -13.95 -6.16 -7.09
N LEU A 71 -14.36 -7.34 -6.68
CA LEU A 71 -14.56 -8.43 -7.60
C LEU A 71 -15.62 -8.09 -8.65
N GLN A 72 -16.58 -7.28 -8.26
CA GLN A 72 -17.64 -6.86 -9.18
C GLN A 72 -17.08 -6.16 -10.40
N GLU A 73 -16.05 -5.37 -10.23
CA GLU A 73 -15.44 -4.69 -11.36
C GLU A 73 -14.92 -5.69 -12.37
N THR A 74 -14.27 -6.73 -11.88
CA THR A 74 -13.75 -7.77 -12.76
C THR A 74 -14.86 -8.47 -13.50
N ARG A 75 -15.94 -8.76 -12.82
CA ARG A 75 -17.08 -9.42 -13.45
C ARG A 75 -17.75 -8.55 -14.48
N MET A 76 -17.91 -7.28 -14.16
CA MET A 76 -18.58 -6.35 -15.06
C MET A 76 -17.82 -6.20 -16.34
N ALA A 77 -16.51 -6.33 -16.28
CA ALA A 77 -15.69 -6.29 -17.48
C ALA A 77 -16.00 -7.45 -18.41
N ASP A 78 -16.51 -8.54 -17.87
CA ASP A 78 -16.81 -9.74 -18.64
C ASP A 78 -18.17 -9.65 -19.33
N ASN A 79 -18.98 -8.73 -18.92
CA ASN A 79 -20.28 -8.56 -19.52
C ASN A 79 -20.19 -7.73 -20.78
#